data_6525e780b42d07b52e4ce6b1e9632e44
#
_entry.id   6525e780b42d07b52e4ce6b1e9632e44
#
_cell.length_a   1.000
_cell.length_b   1.000
_cell.length_c   1.000
_cell.angle_alpha   90.00
_cell.angle_beta   90.00
_cell.angle_gamma   90.00
#
_symmetry.space_group_name_H-M   'P 1'
#
loop_
_entity.id
_entity.type
_entity.pdbx_description
1 polymer ?
#
loop_
_entity_poly.entity_id
_entity_poly.type
_entity_poly.pdbx_seq_one_letter_code
_entity_poly.pdbx_strand_id
1 'polypeptide(L)'
;KTALQPVPLLELPSKVSGGPVKVRLHEPAQSDTQGLYEQIQTGSYAKPFIIDDGETRQLMFSLDFIQSSMRIDDPFALDFAYTRKMMAFLLFVPNPTHVLMVGLGGGSLAKFCHRHLPRTRLTVVEINPDVIALRAAFKIPDDERLAIIQADAADYLPMAEDDTDVLLLDGFDNAGIAPTFLNRDFYQAARRRLRP
;
A
#
# COMPACT_ATOMS: atom_id res chain seq x y z
N LYS A 1 -2.07 -0.52 21.79
CA LYS A 1 -1.36 -0.03 20.59
C LYS A 1 -1.28 1.48 20.67
N THR A 2 -0.07 2.04 20.67
CA THR A 2 0.11 3.49 20.54
C THR A 2 -0.28 3.85 19.10
N ALA A 3 -1.27 4.72 18.92
CA ALA A 3 -1.62 5.22 17.59
C ALA A 3 -0.35 5.82 16.97
N LEU A 4 0.06 5.31 15.84
CA LEU A 4 1.22 5.84 15.12
C LEU A 4 0.85 7.25 14.63
N GLN A 5 1.56 8.24 15.16
CA GLN A 5 1.34 9.64 14.78
C GLN A 5 1.59 9.81 13.28
N PRO A 6 0.78 10.63 12.58
CA PRO A 6 1.03 10.94 11.17
C PRO A 6 2.43 11.50 11.01
N VAL A 7 3.21 10.94 10.10
CA VAL A 7 4.54 11.45 9.79
C VAL A 7 4.38 12.78 9.06
N PRO A 8 5.07 13.84 9.46
CA PRO A 8 5.05 15.09 8.72
C PRO A 8 5.65 14.86 7.32
N LEU A 9 4.96 15.35 6.29
CA LEU A 9 5.43 15.27 4.91
C LEU A 9 5.96 16.62 4.44
N LEU A 10 7.13 16.62 3.84
CA LEU A 10 7.68 17.77 3.14
C LEU A 10 6.93 17.95 1.82
N GLU A 11 6.24 19.07 1.63
CA GLU A 11 5.65 19.45 0.34
C GLU A 11 6.69 20.26 -0.45
N LEU A 12 7.02 19.80 -1.66
CA LEU A 12 7.93 20.53 -2.53
C LEU A 12 7.24 21.81 -3.03
N PRO A 13 7.93 22.97 -3.01
CA PRO A 13 7.38 24.23 -3.51
C PRO A 13 6.96 24.11 -4.99
N SER A 14 5.83 24.71 -5.39
CA SER A 14 5.34 24.68 -6.77
C SER A 14 6.35 25.27 -7.78
N LYS A 15 7.24 26.14 -7.33
CA LYS A 15 8.37 26.66 -8.13
C LYS A 15 9.37 25.57 -8.50
N VAL A 16 9.49 24.54 -7.68
CA VAL A 16 10.37 23.39 -7.88
C VAL A 16 9.65 22.32 -8.72
N SER A 17 8.41 21.98 -8.37
CA SER A 17 7.63 20.94 -9.06
C SER A 17 7.05 21.37 -10.43
N GLY A 18 7.10 22.67 -10.75
CA GLY A 18 6.76 23.18 -12.08
C GLY A 18 5.27 23.25 -12.44
N GLY A 19 4.34 23.09 -11.47
CA GLY A 19 2.91 23.08 -11.79
C GLY A 19 1.96 23.05 -10.60
N PRO A 20 0.65 22.90 -10.82
CA PRO A 20 -0.36 22.86 -9.77
C PRO A 20 -0.32 21.55 -8.96
N VAL A 21 0.45 20.57 -9.43
CA VAL A 21 0.61 19.27 -8.79
C VAL A 21 1.47 19.40 -7.53
N LYS A 22 1.01 18.83 -6.43
CA LYS A 22 1.76 18.82 -5.17
C LYS A 22 2.55 17.53 -5.03
N VAL A 23 3.86 17.66 -4.86
CA VAL A 23 4.75 16.53 -4.56
C VAL A 23 5.05 16.53 -3.07
N ARG A 24 4.83 15.40 -2.39
CA ARG A 24 5.07 15.26 -0.95
C ARG A 24 5.99 14.08 -0.66
N LEU A 25 6.95 14.33 0.20
CA LEU A 25 8.02 13.40 0.55
C LEU A 25 8.02 13.12 2.04
N HIS A 26 8.38 11.91 2.42
CA HIS A 26 8.70 11.56 3.81
C HIS A 26 10.14 11.98 4.11
N GLU A 27 10.36 13.31 4.19
CA GLU A 27 11.66 13.92 4.46
C GLU A 27 11.54 15.04 5.52
N PRO A 28 12.62 15.36 6.25
CA PRO A 28 12.63 16.46 7.18
C PRO A 28 12.29 17.80 6.49
N ALA A 29 11.61 18.70 7.22
CA ALA A 29 11.15 19.98 6.67
C ALA A 29 12.28 20.91 6.19
N GLN A 30 13.50 20.72 6.68
CA GLN A 30 14.70 21.51 6.32
C GLN A 30 15.50 20.87 5.16
N SER A 31 15.03 19.79 4.56
CA SER A 31 15.75 19.13 3.46
C SER A 31 15.86 20.03 2.22
N ASP A 32 16.90 19.80 1.43
CA ASP A 32 17.11 20.49 0.15
C ASP A 32 16.03 20.08 -0.86
N THR A 33 15.03 20.93 -1.01
CA THR A 33 13.88 20.66 -1.91
C THR A 33 14.27 20.62 -3.38
N GLN A 34 15.29 21.39 -3.80
CA GLN A 34 15.76 21.38 -5.17
C GLN A 34 16.50 20.08 -5.50
N GLY A 35 17.43 19.67 -4.63
CA GLY A 35 18.17 18.42 -4.81
C GLY A 35 17.26 17.19 -4.75
N LEU A 36 16.25 17.18 -3.88
CA LEU A 36 15.24 16.11 -3.81
C LEU A 36 14.42 16.03 -5.11
N TYR A 37 14.02 17.17 -5.67
CA TYR A 37 13.29 17.18 -6.93
C TYR A 37 14.14 16.67 -8.11
N GLU A 38 15.42 17.05 -8.16
CA GLU A 38 16.37 16.55 -9.17
C GLU A 38 16.55 15.02 -9.04
N GLN A 39 16.62 14.47 -7.82
CA GLN A 39 16.65 13.04 -7.59
C GLN A 39 15.39 12.35 -8.11
N ILE A 40 14.20 12.92 -7.92
CA ILE A 40 12.95 12.38 -8.45
C ILE A 40 12.99 12.39 -9.98
N GLN A 41 13.41 13.51 -10.61
CA GLN A 41 13.49 13.66 -12.07
C GLN A 41 14.47 12.67 -12.72
N THR A 42 15.56 12.36 -12.03
CA THR A 42 16.60 11.42 -12.52
C THR A 42 16.32 9.97 -12.14
N GLY A 43 15.25 9.70 -11.36
CA GLY A 43 14.94 8.35 -10.86
C GLY A 43 15.91 7.86 -9.76
N SER A 44 16.70 8.75 -9.16
CA SER A 44 17.66 8.39 -8.11
C SER A 44 17.10 8.55 -6.69
N TYR A 45 15.88 9.09 -6.53
CA TYR A 45 15.20 9.15 -5.24
C TYR A 45 14.73 7.76 -4.83
N ALA A 46 15.22 7.27 -3.69
CA ALA A 46 15.09 5.87 -3.31
C ALA A 46 13.79 5.53 -2.55
N LYS A 47 13.10 6.54 -1.98
CA LYS A 47 11.88 6.32 -1.20
C LYS A 47 10.62 6.51 -2.03
N PRO A 48 9.47 5.95 -1.61
CA PRO A 48 8.18 6.30 -2.20
C PRO A 48 7.83 7.77 -1.93
N PHE A 49 7.10 8.36 -2.87
CA PHE A 49 6.62 9.73 -2.74
C PHE A 49 5.17 9.85 -3.21
N ILE A 50 4.55 10.99 -2.88
CA ILE A 50 3.15 11.24 -3.18
C ILE A 50 3.05 12.35 -4.23
N ILE A 51 2.18 12.15 -5.21
CA ILE A 51 1.72 13.18 -6.12
C ILE A 51 0.23 13.40 -5.90
N ASP A 52 -0.16 14.67 -5.61
CA ASP A 52 -1.55 15.12 -5.56
C ASP A 52 -1.83 16.04 -6.75
N ASP A 53 -2.81 15.70 -7.58
CA ASP A 53 -3.25 16.50 -8.73
C ASP A 53 -4.54 17.30 -8.45
N GLY A 54 -5.08 17.19 -7.23
CA GLY A 54 -6.33 17.83 -6.80
C GLY A 54 -7.54 16.89 -6.88
N GLU A 55 -7.49 15.85 -7.70
CA GLU A 55 -8.54 14.83 -7.83
C GLU A 55 -8.11 13.50 -7.21
N THR A 56 -6.85 13.13 -7.43
CA THR A 56 -6.26 11.89 -6.93
C THR A 56 -4.99 12.15 -6.11
N ARG A 57 -4.73 11.22 -5.21
CA ARG A 57 -3.46 11.07 -4.50
C ARG A 57 -2.79 9.79 -4.95
N GLN A 58 -1.63 9.91 -5.53
CA GLN A 58 -0.90 8.82 -6.13
C GLN A 58 0.34 8.47 -5.31
N LEU A 59 0.59 7.18 -5.11
CA LEU A 59 1.84 6.65 -4.58
C LEU A 59 2.76 6.33 -5.74
N MET A 60 3.97 6.84 -5.70
CA MET A 60 4.98 6.70 -6.74
C MET A 60 6.27 6.13 -6.14
N PHE A 61 6.98 5.29 -6.90
CA PHE A 61 8.38 4.94 -6.67
C PHE A 61 9.30 5.58 -7.71
N SER A 62 8.75 5.89 -8.88
CA SER A 62 9.38 6.65 -9.95
C SER A 62 8.30 7.48 -10.66
N LEU A 63 8.69 8.34 -11.59
CA LEU A 63 7.72 9.09 -12.40
C LEU A 63 7.06 8.25 -13.50
N ASP A 64 7.57 7.05 -13.77
CA ASP A 64 7.11 6.21 -14.88
C ASP A 64 5.83 5.45 -14.57
N PHE A 65 5.61 5.07 -13.31
CA PHE A 65 4.50 4.19 -12.92
C PHE A 65 3.83 4.63 -11.63
N ILE A 66 2.49 4.70 -11.67
CA ILE A 66 1.65 4.91 -10.48
C ILE A 66 1.47 3.55 -9.78
N GLN A 67 1.98 3.44 -8.56
CA GLN A 67 1.86 2.22 -7.75
C GLN A 67 0.48 2.08 -7.11
N SER A 68 -0.11 3.19 -6.69
CA SER A 68 -1.45 3.22 -6.13
C SER A 68 -2.09 4.58 -6.34
N SER A 69 -3.41 4.60 -6.52
CA SER A 69 -4.19 5.83 -6.65
C SER A 69 -5.36 5.80 -5.67
N MET A 70 -5.61 6.96 -5.05
CA MET A 70 -6.72 7.20 -4.14
C MET A 70 -7.46 8.45 -4.60
N ARG A 71 -8.75 8.35 -4.85
CA ARG A 71 -9.59 9.52 -5.09
C ARG A 71 -9.68 10.37 -3.82
N ILE A 72 -9.56 11.68 -3.96
CA ILE A 72 -9.59 12.60 -2.80
C ILE A 72 -11.03 12.74 -2.29
N ASP A 73 -12.02 12.74 -3.18
CA ASP A 73 -13.45 12.85 -2.86
C ASP A 73 -14.05 11.54 -2.30
N ASP A 74 -13.53 10.37 -2.70
CA ASP A 74 -13.90 9.06 -2.14
C ASP A 74 -12.68 8.19 -1.88
N PRO A 75 -12.01 8.36 -0.75
CA PRO A 75 -10.76 7.66 -0.41
C PRO A 75 -10.88 6.13 -0.29
N PHE A 76 -12.11 5.60 -0.21
CA PHE A 76 -12.38 4.17 -0.08
C PHE A 76 -12.76 3.50 -1.41
N ALA A 77 -12.96 4.28 -2.47
CA ALA A 77 -13.20 3.75 -3.80
C ALA A 77 -11.99 2.98 -4.33
N LEU A 78 -12.27 1.96 -5.14
CA LEU A 78 -11.25 1.23 -5.89
C LEU A 78 -11.05 1.94 -7.24
N ASP A 79 -10.02 2.77 -7.32
CA ASP A 79 -9.74 3.60 -8.49
C ASP A 79 -9.28 2.73 -9.68
N PHE A 80 -8.30 1.87 -9.47
CA PHE A 80 -7.77 0.99 -10.52
C PHE A 80 -8.69 -0.19 -10.84
N ALA A 81 -8.78 -0.52 -12.13
CA ALA A 81 -9.64 -1.62 -12.60
C ALA A 81 -9.23 -2.98 -12.04
N TYR A 82 -7.92 -3.23 -11.84
CA TYR A 82 -7.45 -4.50 -11.31
C TYR A 82 -7.86 -4.70 -9.85
N THR A 83 -7.86 -3.64 -9.02
CA THR A 83 -8.29 -3.74 -7.62
C THR A 83 -9.77 -4.12 -7.51
N ARG A 84 -10.61 -3.62 -8.43
CA ARG A 84 -12.02 -4.06 -8.53
C ARG A 84 -12.13 -5.54 -8.90
N LYS A 85 -11.27 -6.02 -9.82
CA LYS A 85 -11.24 -7.44 -10.21
C LYS A 85 -10.78 -8.32 -9.06
N MET A 86 -9.83 -7.87 -8.25
CA MET A 86 -9.38 -8.61 -7.06
C MET A 86 -10.51 -8.84 -6.05
N MET A 87 -11.52 -7.95 -6.00
CA MET A 87 -12.70 -8.17 -5.14
C MET A 87 -13.63 -9.27 -5.63
N ALA A 88 -13.37 -9.90 -6.79
CA ALA A 88 -14.13 -11.05 -7.27
C ALA A 88 -14.09 -12.26 -6.31
N PHE A 89 -13.16 -12.32 -5.36
CA PHE A 89 -13.17 -13.33 -4.32
C PHE A 89 -14.49 -13.36 -3.53
N LEU A 90 -15.19 -12.22 -3.43
CA LEU A 90 -16.48 -12.11 -2.74
C LEU A 90 -17.58 -12.96 -3.40
N LEU A 91 -17.42 -13.35 -4.66
CA LEU A 91 -18.33 -14.29 -5.33
C LEU A 91 -18.21 -15.71 -4.78
N PHE A 92 -17.06 -16.05 -4.19
CA PHE A 92 -16.76 -17.38 -3.66
C PHE A 92 -16.77 -17.40 -2.12
N VAL A 93 -16.29 -16.33 -1.50
CA VAL A 93 -16.22 -16.15 -0.05
C VAL A 93 -16.86 -14.81 0.33
N PRO A 94 -18.21 -14.74 0.37
CA PRO A 94 -18.91 -13.45 0.56
C PRO A 94 -18.78 -12.86 1.96
N ASN A 95 -18.48 -13.67 2.96
CA ASN A 95 -18.37 -13.25 4.35
C ASN A 95 -17.09 -13.80 5.00
N PRO A 96 -15.90 -13.38 4.56
CA PRO A 96 -14.65 -13.86 5.14
C PRO A 96 -14.53 -13.36 6.59
N THR A 97 -14.00 -14.20 7.46
CA THR A 97 -13.65 -13.80 8.85
C THR A 97 -12.27 -13.20 8.93
N HIS A 98 -11.36 -13.63 8.05
CA HIS A 98 -10.01 -13.11 7.96
C HIS A 98 -9.54 -13.01 6.49
N VAL A 99 -9.08 -11.83 6.10
CA VAL A 99 -8.40 -11.58 4.83
C VAL A 99 -6.96 -11.18 5.10
N LEU A 100 -6.04 -11.93 4.52
CA LEU A 100 -4.61 -11.62 4.52
C LEU A 100 -4.23 -11.00 3.17
N MET A 101 -3.52 -9.89 3.21
CA MET A 101 -3.04 -9.18 2.03
C MET A 101 -1.52 -9.10 2.05
N VAL A 102 -0.89 -9.30 0.90
CA VAL A 102 0.53 -9.07 0.69
C VAL A 102 0.67 -7.86 -0.23
N GLY A 103 1.34 -6.82 0.29
CA GLY A 103 1.43 -5.51 -0.32
C GLY A 103 0.37 -4.55 0.24
N LEU A 104 0.81 -3.36 0.63
CA LEU A 104 -0.04 -2.29 1.16
C LEU A 104 -0.34 -1.22 0.10
N GLY A 105 0.70 -0.71 -0.53
CA GLY A 105 0.60 0.44 -1.43
C GLY A 105 -0.12 1.62 -0.77
N GLY A 106 -1.04 2.26 -1.46
CA GLY A 106 -1.96 3.27 -0.91
C GLY A 106 -3.15 2.69 -0.14
N GLY A 107 -3.14 1.39 0.16
CA GLY A 107 -4.14 0.71 0.96
C GLY A 107 -5.52 0.58 0.31
N SER A 108 -5.63 0.64 -1.00
CA SER A 108 -6.92 0.60 -1.71
C SER A 108 -7.74 -0.63 -1.35
N LEU A 109 -7.14 -1.83 -1.42
CA LEU A 109 -7.81 -3.09 -1.07
C LEU A 109 -8.15 -3.16 0.42
N ALA A 110 -7.21 -2.77 1.28
CA ALA A 110 -7.40 -2.79 2.73
C ALA A 110 -8.52 -1.85 3.17
N LYS A 111 -8.56 -0.62 2.64
CA LYS A 111 -9.63 0.38 2.92
C LYS A 111 -10.99 -0.11 2.45
N PHE A 112 -11.05 -0.65 1.23
CA PHE A 112 -12.30 -1.18 0.69
C PHE A 112 -12.83 -2.33 1.55
N CYS A 113 -12.01 -3.32 1.85
CA CYS A 113 -12.39 -4.44 2.71
C CYS A 113 -12.77 -3.97 4.12
N HIS A 114 -12.03 -3.03 4.68
CA HIS A 114 -12.33 -2.46 6.00
C HIS A 114 -13.72 -1.82 6.05
N ARG A 115 -14.10 -1.07 5.00
CA ARG A 115 -15.41 -0.39 4.92
C ARG A 115 -16.55 -1.35 4.64
N HIS A 116 -16.36 -2.29 3.71
CA HIS A 116 -17.45 -3.11 3.19
C HIS A 116 -17.57 -4.49 3.84
N LEU A 117 -16.57 -4.92 4.61
CA LEU A 117 -16.55 -6.18 5.34
C LEU A 117 -16.39 -5.91 6.86
N PRO A 118 -17.43 -5.39 7.55
CA PRO A 118 -17.28 -4.88 8.92
C PRO A 118 -16.99 -5.96 9.97
N ARG A 119 -17.19 -7.24 9.64
CA ARG A 119 -16.91 -8.38 10.53
C ARG A 119 -15.58 -9.07 10.26
N THR A 120 -14.85 -8.61 9.24
CA THR A 120 -13.62 -9.23 8.78
C THR A 120 -12.42 -8.61 9.48
N ARG A 121 -11.55 -9.45 10.01
CA ARG A 121 -10.20 -9.07 10.43
C ARG A 121 -9.31 -8.96 9.17
N LEU A 122 -8.51 -7.92 9.09
CA LEU A 122 -7.61 -7.66 7.99
C LEU A 122 -6.17 -7.67 8.48
N THR A 123 -5.33 -8.43 7.82
CA THR A 123 -3.88 -8.41 8.04
C THR A 123 -3.21 -8.03 6.73
N VAL A 124 -2.35 -7.02 6.74
CA VAL A 124 -1.56 -6.62 5.58
C VAL A 124 -0.09 -6.80 5.91
N VAL A 125 0.62 -7.53 5.08
CA VAL A 125 2.08 -7.70 5.16
C VAL A 125 2.72 -6.80 4.11
N GLU A 126 3.55 -5.86 4.57
CA GLU A 126 4.26 -4.91 3.72
C GLU A 126 5.73 -4.90 4.07
N ILE A 127 6.59 -5.05 3.08
CA ILE A 127 8.04 -5.12 3.27
C ILE A 127 8.65 -3.72 3.45
N ASN A 128 8.08 -2.71 2.80
CA ASN A 128 8.65 -1.37 2.73
C ASN A 128 8.16 -0.47 3.89
N PRO A 129 9.03 -0.13 4.86
CA PRO A 129 8.65 0.73 5.99
C PRO A 129 8.24 2.15 5.56
N ASP A 130 8.78 2.68 4.45
CA ASP A 130 8.43 4.00 3.95
C ASP A 130 7.01 4.03 3.37
N VAL A 131 6.55 2.93 2.75
CA VAL A 131 5.14 2.77 2.35
C VAL A 131 4.23 2.77 3.57
N ILE A 132 4.60 2.02 4.62
CA ILE A 132 3.85 2.00 5.88
C ILE A 132 3.78 3.38 6.53
N ALA A 133 4.87 4.15 6.48
CA ALA A 133 4.92 5.51 7.02
C ALA A 133 3.92 6.46 6.34
N LEU A 134 3.64 6.26 5.06
CA LEU A 134 2.69 7.08 4.29
C LEU A 134 1.20 6.72 4.54
N ARG A 135 0.89 5.69 5.33
CA ARG A 135 -0.48 5.17 5.52
C ARG A 135 -1.51 6.24 5.93
N ALA A 136 -1.13 7.19 6.80
CA ALA A 136 -2.02 8.26 7.23
C ALA A 136 -2.38 9.22 6.10
N ALA A 137 -1.44 9.50 5.19
CA ALA A 137 -1.68 10.31 4.01
C ALA A 137 -2.71 9.66 3.08
N PHE A 138 -2.72 8.33 2.99
CA PHE A 138 -3.70 7.57 2.22
C PHE A 138 -4.98 7.22 2.99
N LYS A 139 -5.17 7.79 4.19
CA LYS A 139 -6.36 7.56 5.02
C LYS A 139 -6.62 6.07 5.31
N ILE A 140 -5.56 5.28 5.45
CA ILE A 140 -5.66 3.88 5.84
C ILE A 140 -6.12 3.83 7.31
N PRO A 141 -7.17 3.07 7.66
CA PRO A 141 -7.65 2.95 9.03
C PRO A 141 -6.58 2.45 10.00
N ASP A 142 -6.65 2.92 11.24
CA ASP A 142 -5.75 2.51 12.32
C ASP A 142 -6.60 2.06 13.52
N ASP A 143 -7.19 0.87 13.41
CA ASP A 143 -8.01 0.26 14.45
C ASP A 143 -7.63 -1.21 14.68
N GLU A 144 -8.34 -1.88 15.57
CA GLU A 144 -8.07 -3.27 15.95
C GLU A 144 -8.36 -4.31 14.84
N ARG A 145 -9.18 -3.94 13.84
CA ARG A 145 -9.55 -4.83 12.74
C ARG A 145 -8.51 -4.87 11.62
N LEU A 146 -7.63 -3.87 11.55
CA LEU A 146 -6.59 -3.79 10.53
C LEU A 146 -5.20 -3.82 11.16
N ALA A 147 -4.52 -4.94 11.00
CA ALA A 147 -3.12 -5.09 11.38
C ALA A 147 -2.21 -4.90 10.15
N ILE A 148 -1.23 -3.99 10.25
CA ILE A 148 -0.17 -3.83 9.25
C ILE A 148 1.11 -4.37 9.87
N ILE A 149 1.73 -5.34 9.20
CA ILE A 149 2.94 -6.05 9.66
C ILE A 149 4.06 -5.75 8.68
N GLN A 150 5.14 -5.17 9.20
CA GLN A 150 6.34 -4.98 8.39
C GLN A 150 7.13 -6.29 8.35
N ALA A 151 7.08 -6.98 7.23
CA ALA A 151 7.82 -8.21 7.00
C ALA A 151 7.92 -8.54 5.51
N ASP A 152 8.86 -9.40 5.14
CA ASP A 152 8.79 -10.12 3.87
C ASP A 152 7.70 -11.19 3.96
N ALA A 153 6.83 -11.25 2.98
CA ALA A 153 5.75 -12.24 2.94
C ALA A 153 6.27 -13.68 2.85
N ALA A 154 7.45 -13.90 2.27
CA ALA A 154 8.10 -15.20 2.23
C ALA A 154 8.49 -15.71 3.62
N ASP A 155 8.89 -14.80 4.49
CA ASP A 155 9.23 -15.13 5.88
C ASP A 155 7.97 -15.20 6.76
N TYR A 156 7.02 -14.32 6.51
CA TYR A 156 5.79 -14.23 7.32
C TYR A 156 4.86 -15.43 7.13
N LEU A 157 4.58 -15.82 5.88
CA LEU A 157 3.59 -16.88 5.59
C LEU A 157 3.92 -18.24 6.24
N PRO A 158 5.16 -18.73 6.26
CA PRO A 158 5.50 -19.98 6.95
C PRO A 158 5.27 -19.93 8.46
N MET A 159 5.43 -18.76 9.08
CA MET A 159 5.40 -18.56 10.53
C MET A 159 4.04 -18.08 11.06
N ALA A 160 3.14 -17.65 10.18
CA ALA A 160 1.82 -17.18 10.60
C ALA A 160 1.04 -18.33 11.28
N GLU A 161 0.43 -18.06 12.42
CA GLU A 161 -0.35 -19.05 13.18
C GLU A 161 -1.81 -19.08 12.75
N ASP A 162 -2.32 -17.97 12.28
CA ASP A 162 -3.73 -17.79 11.93
C ASP A 162 -4.05 -18.27 10.51
N ASP A 163 -5.08 -19.10 10.40
CA ASP A 163 -5.67 -19.43 9.12
C ASP A 163 -6.44 -18.25 8.54
N THR A 164 -6.39 -18.12 7.22
CA THR A 164 -7.11 -17.07 6.49
C THR A 164 -8.14 -17.65 5.52
N ASP A 165 -9.24 -16.95 5.33
CA ASP A 165 -10.26 -17.36 4.35
C ASP A 165 -9.89 -16.91 2.93
N VAL A 166 -9.17 -15.78 2.83
CA VAL A 166 -8.77 -15.16 1.57
C VAL A 166 -7.35 -14.63 1.68
N LEU A 167 -6.52 -14.93 0.69
CA LEU A 167 -5.20 -14.34 0.51
C LEU A 167 -5.20 -13.51 -0.77
N LEU A 168 -4.95 -12.21 -0.64
CA LEU A 168 -4.77 -11.27 -1.75
C LEU A 168 -3.27 -10.98 -1.94
N LEU A 169 -2.76 -11.22 -3.14
CA LEU A 169 -1.36 -10.96 -3.49
C LEU A 169 -1.30 -9.76 -4.44
N ASP A 170 -0.81 -8.63 -3.93
CA ASP A 170 -0.67 -7.36 -4.66
C ASP A 170 0.73 -6.77 -4.41
N GLY A 171 1.75 -7.60 -4.57
CA GLY A 171 3.14 -7.24 -4.34
C GLY A 171 3.88 -6.98 -5.65
N PHE A 172 4.02 -5.70 -5.98
CA PHE A 172 4.82 -5.24 -7.11
C PHE A 172 5.94 -4.33 -6.61
N ASP A 173 7.09 -4.42 -7.27
CA ASP A 173 8.20 -3.49 -7.11
C ASP A 173 8.45 -2.71 -8.40
N ASN A 174 9.52 -1.92 -8.45
CA ASN A 174 9.88 -1.14 -9.64
C ASN A 174 10.24 -2.02 -10.86
N ALA A 175 10.56 -3.29 -10.65
CA ALA A 175 10.90 -4.25 -11.69
C ALA A 175 9.69 -5.10 -12.14
N GLY A 176 8.54 -4.98 -11.47
CA GLY A 176 7.34 -5.72 -11.76
C GLY A 176 6.90 -6.65 -10.62
N ILE A 177 6.60 -7.91 -10.93
CA ILE A 177 6.23 -8.91 -9.92
C ILE A 177 7.44 -9.21 -9.04
N ALA A 178 7.29 -9.07 -7.71
CA ALA A 178 8.37 -9.34 -6.78
C ALA A 178 8.91 -10.80 -6.96
N PRO A 179 10.23 -11.00 -7.00
CA PRO A 179 10.85 -12.33 -7.25
C PRO A 179 10.36 -13.42 -6.30
N THR A 180 10.01 -13.07 -5.07
CA THR A 180 9.40 -13.95 -4.06
C THR A 180 8.17 -14.67 -4.60
N PHE A 181 7.35 -14.02 -5.43
CA PHE A 181 6.13 -14.62 -6.00
C PHE A 181 6.40 -15.54 -7.19
N LEU A 182 7.63 -15.67 -7.63
CA LEU A 182 8.02 -16.63 -8.66
C LEU A 182 8.46 -17.98 -8.07
N ASN A 183 8.44 -18.12 -6.72
CA ASN A 183 8.92 -19.30 -6.03
C ASN A 183 7.76 -20.25 -5.65
N ARG A 184 7.91 -21.53 -5.97
CA ARG A 184 6.93 -22.58 -5.64
C ARG A 184 6.70 -22.71 -4.12
N ASP A 185 7.76 -22.56 -3.30
CA ASP A 185 7.67 -22.72 -1.85
C ASP A 185 6.82 -21.62 -1.21
N PHE A 186 6.86 -20.41 -1.80
CA PHE A 186 5.96 -19.33 -1.43
C PHE A 186 4.48 -19.74 -1.57
N TYR A 187 4.10 -20.30 -2.72
CA TYR A 187 2.70 -20.73 -2.94
C TYR A 187 2.32 -21.93 -2.08
N GLN A 188 3.26 -22.81 -1.75
CA GLN A 188 2.98 -23.90 -0.81
C GLN A 188 2.74 -23.36 0.60
N ALA A 189 3.52 -22.35 1.05
CA ALA A 189 3.30 -21.68 2.32
C ALA A 189 1.94 -20.94 2.32
N ALA A 190 1.64 -20.20 1.26
CA ALA A 190 0.36 -19.51 1.06
C ALA A 190 -0.83 -20.46 1.16
N ARG A 191 -0.75 -21.63 0.46
CA ARG A 191 -1.81 -22.64 0.51
C ARG A 191 -2.04 -23.19 1.93
N ARG A 192 -0.98 -23.39 2.71
CA ARG A 192 -1.10 -23.89 4.09
C ARG A 192 -1.82 -22.90 5.01
N ARG A 193 -1.86 -21.62 4.66
CA ARG A 193 -2.56 -20.56 5.42
C ARG A 193 -4.03 -20.45 5.05
N LEU A 194 -4.43 -20.93 3.89
CA LEU A 194 -5.82 -20.89 3.46
C LEU A 194 -6.61 -22.04 4.13
N ARG A 195 -7.75 -21.70 4.69
CA ARG A 195 -8.73 -22.70 5.17
C ARG A 195 -9.18 -23.60 4.02
N PRO A 196 -9.54 -24.85 4.32
CA PRO A 196 -10.10 -25.77 3.34
C PRO A 196 -11.37 -25.23 2.67
#